data_8cb7c9c8a90f5a0f9f0d6842b55ff255
#
_entry.id   8cb7c9c8a90f5a0f9f0d6842b55ff255
#
_cell.length_a   1.000
_cell.length_b   1.000
_cell.length_c   1.000
_cell.angle_alpha   90.00
_cell.angle_beta   90.00
_cell.angle_gamma   90.00
#
_symmetry.space_group_name_H-M   'P 1'
#
loop_
_entity.id
_entity.type
_entity.pdbx_description
1 polymer ?
#
loop_
_entity_poly.entity_id
_entity_poly.type
_entity_poly.pdbx_seq_one_letter_code
_entity_poly.pdbx_strand_id
1 'polypeptide(L)'
;RILVTLGFIAIYRLGSFVVLPGVDPEGLESYTASAQDGIMGLINIFAGGAFARASVFALGIMPYISASIVIQLLGIAVPYFQKLQKEGESGRNKQNQITRYLTIIITAFQSVAFLANLKAQSEGAISAEMNPMVFMVVNVMLLTTGTLFVMWLGEKITDRGLGNGISLIIMIGIIARLPQAMLEEVANRLDAGGGLVILLLELIILLLVILAAVALVQAVRRIPVQYAKRVVGNKPMGGVRQYLPLKVNAAGVMPIIFAQALMFIPGTLAGLFTDSSDSANTITVAFNDITGLTYNLTFGVLIVLFTYFYTAVTINPTQIADDLKRNGGFVPGIRPGKETADHIDEVMSRITFPGSVFLAIIAVLPAGAMLFNISTQFAYFFGGTSLLIMVGVVLDTLQQIESHLLMKRYDGLLKTGRLKGRSSVGGAG
;
A
#
# COMPACT_ATOMS: atom_id res chain seq x y z
N ARG A 1 -12.82 17.47 7.54
CA ARG A 1 -11.81 16.45 7.22
C ARG A 1 -11.73 16.16 5.71
N ILE A 2 -12.85 15.87 5.03
CA ILE A 2 -12.87 15.61 3.56
C ILE A 2 -12.22 16.77 2.80
N LEU A 3 -12.61 18.02 3.04
CA LEU A 3 -12.05 19.20 2.38
C LEU A 3 -10.54 19.36 2.64
N VAL A 4 -10.07 19.03 3.85
CA VAL A 4 -8.65 19.08 4.20
C VAL A 4 -7.88 18.02 3.42
N THR A 5 -8.42 16.78 3.34
CA THR A 5 -7.81 15.70 2.54
C THR A 5 -7.72 16.08 1.06
N LEU A 6 -8.82 16.59 0.48
CA LEU A 6 -8.83 17.03 -0.92
C LEU A 6 -7.86 18.19 -1.17
N GLY A 7 -7.76 19.14 -0.23
CA GLY A 7 -6.80 20.26 -0.34
C GLY A 7 -5.35 19.78 -0.37
N PHE A 8 -4.96 18.87 0.52
CA PHE A 8 -3.60 18.32 0.52
C PHE A 8 -3.31 17.45 -0.72
N ILE A 9 -4.29 16.68 -1.20
CA ILE A 9 -4.18 15.92 -2.45
C ILE A 9 -4.00 16.86 -3.64
N ALA A 10 -4.73 17.97 -3.71
CA ALA A 10 -4.56 18.98 -4.77
C ALA A 10 -3.15 19.58 -4.76
N ILE A 11 -2.60 19.92 -3.58
CA ILE A 11 -1.21 20.40 -3.45
C ILE A 11 -0.21 19.36 -3.97
N TYR A 12 -0.37 18.10 -3.57
CA TYR A 12 0.46 17.00 -4.08
C TYR A 12 0.37 16.91 -5.61
N ARG A 13 -0.84 16.98 -6.15
CA ARG A 13 -1.05 16.87 -7.60
C ARG A 13 -0.45 18.03 -8.38
N LEU A 14 -0.59 19.26 -7.89
CA LEU A 14 0.04 20.45 -8.49
C LEU A 14 1.58 20.32 -8.49
N GLY A 15 2.17 19.91 -7.38
CA GLY A 15 3.62 19.72 -7.28
C GLY A 15 4.18 18.61 -8.18
N SER A 16 3.35 17.63 -8.57
CA SER A 16 3.76 16.56 -9.51
C SER A 16 3.93 17.06 -10.96
N PHE A 17 3.55 18.31 -11.27
CA PHE A 17 3.76 18.95 -12.57
C PHE A 17 4.95 19.92 -12.58
N VAL A 18 5.55 20.21 -11.42
CA VAL A 18 6.72 21.11 -11.33
C VAL A 18 7.97 20.34 -11.73
N VAL A 19 8.51 20.63 -12.90
CA VAL A 19 9.70 19.97 -13.46
C VAL A 19 10.96 20.45 -12.73
N LEU A 20 11.97 19.58 -12.66
CA LEU A 20 13.27 19.89 -12.06
C LEU A 20 13.99 21.02 -12.83
N PRO A 21 14.67 21.95 -12.14
CA PRO A 21 15.43 23.00 -12.80
C PRO A 21 16.57 22.43 -13.65
N GLY A 22 16.73 23.00 -14.85
CA GLY A 22 17.71 22.54 -15.83
C GLY A 22 17.27 21.33 -16.66
N VAL A 23 16.01 20.89 -16.53
CA VAL A 23 15.41 19.85 -17.38
C VAL A 23 14.39 20.51 -18.31
N ASP A 24 14.55 20.27 -19.61
CA ASP A 24 13.62 20.73 -20.63
C ASP A 24 12.49 19.72 -20.83
N PRO A 25 11.23 20.11 -20.63
CA PRO A 25 10.09 19.21 -20.84
C PRO A 25 9.97 18.66 -22.26
N GLU A 26 10.39 19.46 -23.29
CA GLU A 26 10.31 19.03 -24.70
C GLU A 26 11.30 17.92 -25.04
N GLY A 27 12.47 17.90 -24.36
CA GLY A 27 13.48 16.86 -24.53
C GLY A 27 13.18 15.55 -23.79
N LEU A 28 12.08 15.49 -22.99
CA LEU A 28 11.72 14.30 -22.20
C LEU A 28 10.91 13.25 -22.97
N GLU A 29 10.61 13.42 -24.26
CA GLU A 29 9.76 12.44 -24.99
C GLU A 29 10.35 11.03 -25.00
N SER A 30 11.65 10.89 -25.29
CA SER A 30 12.33 9.59 -25.26
C SER A 30 12.35 8.98 -23.85
N TYR A 31 12.56 9.79 -22.83
CA TYR A 31 12.54 9.37 -21.44
C TYR A 31 11.15 8.95 -20.98
N THR A 32 10.09 9.69 -21.39
CA THR A 32 8.70 9.34 -21.04
C THR A 32 8.30 8.02 -21.64
N ALA A 33 8.72 7.70 -22.88
CA ALA A 33 8.48 6.40 -23.50
C ALA A 33 9.18 5.28 -22.72
N SER A 34 10.47 5.42 -22.42
CA SER A 34 11.23 4.43 -21.64
C SER A 34 10.75 4.28 -20.19
N ALA A 35 10.26 5.36 -19.58
CA ALA A 35 9.72 5.36 -18.23
C ALA A 35 8.29 4.77 -18.11
N GLN A 36 7.70 4.33 -19.20
CA GLN A 36 6.38 3.66 -19.21
C GLN A 36 6.51 2.14 -19.17
N ASP A 37 7.66 1.59 -19.50
CA ASP A 37 7.90 0.16 -19.59
C ASP A 37 8.67 -0.37 -18.36
N GLY A 38 8.52 -1.67 -18.12
CA GLY A 38 9.26 -2.38 -17.10
C GLY A 38 9.03 -1.86 -15.67
N ILE A 39 10.04 -2.00 -14.85
CA ILE A 39 10.04 -1.56 -13.43
C ILE A 39 9.87 -0.04 -13.33
N MET A 40 10.39 0.74 -14.26
CA MET A 40 10.22 2.19 -14.28
C MET A 40 8.76 2.60 -14.49
N GLY A 41 8.01 1.86 -15.31
CA GLY A 41 6.57 2.05 -15.48
C GLY A 41 5.79 1.88 -14.17
N LEU A 42 6.14 0.90 -13.36
CA LEU A 42 5.54 0.72 -12.04
C LEU A 42 5.82 1.90 -11.11
N ILE A 43 7.07 2.36 -11.02
CA ILE A 43 7.43 3.54 -10.21
C ILE A 43 6.67 4.78 -10.69
N ASN A 44 6.56 4.96 -11.99
CA ASN A 44 5.84 6.07 -12.62
C ASN A 44 4.34 6.07 -12.28
N ILE A 45 3.72 4.90 -12.19
CA ILE A 45 2.32 4.76 -11.77
C ILE A 45 2.16 5.17 -10.31
N PHE A 46 3.02 4.69 -9.40
CA PHE A 46 2.97 5.08 -7.98
C PHE A 46 3.23 6.57 -7.75
N ALA A 47 4.12 7.17 -8.54
CA ALA A 47 4.37 8.60 -8.50
C ALA A 47 3.30 9.44 -9.25
N GLY A 48 2.28 8.81 -9.83
CA GLY A 48 1.20 9.50 -10.56
C GLY A 48 1.70 10.23 -11.82
N GLY A 49 2.75 9.69 -12.47
CA GLY A 49 3.36 10.29 -13.66
C GLY A 49 4.42 11.33 -13.36
N ALA A 50 4.73 11.61 -12.10
CA ALA A 50 5.75 12.56 -11.71
C ALA A 50 7.16 12.10 -12.09
N PHE A 51 7.39 10.79 -12.10
CA PHE A 51 8.67 10.17 -12.47
C PHE A 51 9.01 10.43 -13.94
N ALA A 52 8.11 10.13 -14.86
CA ALA A 52 8.30 10.34 -16.30
C ALA A 52 8.45 11.82 -16.67
N ARG A 53 7.84 12.72 -15.91
CA ARG A 53 7.96 14.18 -16.10
C ARG A 53 9.18 14.80 -15.44
N ALA A 54 10.07 14.00 -14.85
CA ALA A 54 11.21 14.48 -14.07
C ALA A 54 10.83 15.63 -13.11
N SER A 55 9.73 15.45 -12.36
CA SER A 55 9.23 16.49 -11.46
C SER A 55 9.94 16.48 -10.11
N VAL A 56 9.76 17.54 -9.32
CA VAL A 56 10.27 17.62 -7.94
C VAL A 56 9.76 16.46 -7.07
N PHE A 57 8.60 15.88 -7.40
CA PHE A 57 8.04 14.70 -6.72
C PHE A 57 8.27 13.39 -7.50
N ALA A 58 9.29 13.32 -8.38
CA ALA A 58 9.56 12.15 -9.22
C ALA A 58 9.72 10.85 -8.41
N LEU A 59 10.41 10.88 -7.29
CA LEU A 59 10.57 9.72 -6.40
C LEU A 59 9.33 9.44 -5.54
N GLY A 60 8.40 10.40 -5.46
CA GLY A 60 7.16 10.27 -4.71
C GLY A 60 7.38 9.87 -3.26
N ILE A 61 6.61 8.87 -2.80
CA ILE A 61 6.67 8.35 -1.42
C ILE A 61 7.47 7.03 -1.31
N MET A 62 7.99 6.50 -2.43
CA MET A 62 8.69 5.21 -2.47
C MET A 62 9.88 5.12 -1.50
N PRO A 63 10.77 6.14 -1.39
CA PRO A 63 11.88 6.10 -0.43
C PRO A 63 11.42 5.96 1.03
N TYR A 64 10.31 6.62 1.38
CA TYR A 64 9.73 6.50 2.72
C TYR A 64 9.16 5.09 2.98
N ILE A 65 8.50 4.49 1.99
CA ILE A 65 8.00 3.12 2.10
C ILE A 65 9.17 2.17 2.35
N SER A 66 10.25 2.29 1.56
CA SER A 66 11.46 1.48 1.74
C SER A 66 12.07 1.66 3.13
N ALA A 67 12.18 2.89 3.63
CA ALA A 67 12.66 3.18 4.98
C ALA A 67 11.76 2.56 6.06
N SER A 68 10.44 2.68 5.92
CA SER A 68 9.47 2.12 6.84
C SER A 68 9.56 0.59 6.90
N ILE A 69 9.75 -0.05 5.74
CA ILE A 69 9.97 -1.50 5.63
C ILE A 69 11.22 -1.92 6.41
N VAL A 70 12.34 -1.25 6.18
CA VAL A 70 13.61 -1.55 6.88
C VAL A 70 13.43 -1.42 8.39
N ILE A 71 12.77 -0.37 8.87
CA ILE A 71 12.54 -0.17 10.31
C ILE A 71 11.59 -1.23 10.90
N GLN A 72 10.56 -1.67 10.15
CA GLN A 72 9.69 -2.75 10.60
C GLN A 72 10.44 -4.09 10.70
N LEU A 73 11.30 -4.40 9.74
CA LEU A 73 12.16 -5.59 9.78
C LEU A 73 13.16 -5.53 10.94
N LEU A 74 13.79 -4.37 11.18
CA LEU A 74 14.66 -4.16 12.33
C LEU A 74 13.91 -4.28 13.66
N GLY A 75 12.61 -3.93 13.68
CA GLY A 75 11.73 -4.11 14.83
C GLY A 75 11.57 -5.58 15.26
N ILE A 76 11.85 -6.52 14.36
CA ILE A 76 11.81 -7.97 14.64
C ILE A 76 13.20 -8.49 14.95
N ALA A 77 14.20 -8.07 14.17
CA ALA A 77 15.56 -8.62 14.24
C ALA A 77 16.39 -8.02 15.40
N VAL A 78 16.17 -6.75 15.76
CA VAL A 78 17.03 -6.02 16.70
C VAL A 78 16.31 -5.74 18.01
N PRO A 79 16.86 -6.20 19.17
CA PRO A 79 16.22 -6.01 20.48
C PRO A 79 15.93 -4.56 20.87
N TYR A 80 16.72 -3.61 20.38
CA TYR A 80 16.50 -2.17 20.60
C TYR A 80 15.15 -1.71 20.02
N PHE A 81 14.85 -2.06 18.78
CA PHE A 81 13.59 -1.70 18.14
C PHE A 81 12.39 -2.45 18.72
N GLN A 82 12.61 -3.70 19.20
CA GLN A 82 11.58 -4.45 19.93
C GLN A 82 11.19 -3.75 21.23
N LYS A 83 12.15 -3.19 21.96
CA LYS A 83 11.87 -2.38 23.17
C LYS A 83 11.08 -1.13 22.83
N LEU A 84 11.45 -0.40 21.76
CA LEU A 84 10.71 0.78 21.31
C LEU A 84 9.25 0.46 20.98
N GLN A 85 8.96 -0.69 20.37
CA GLN A 85 7.59 -1.12 20.09
C GLN A 85 6.77 -1.35 21.38
N LYS A 86 7.42 -1.79 22.46
CA LYS A 86 6.77 -2.03 23.76
C LYS A 86 6.60 -0.74 24.61
N GLU A 87 7.34 0.33 24.32
CA GLU A 87 7.25 1.63 25.00
C GLU A 87 5.99 2.44 24.64
N GLY A 88 5.12 1.93 23.76
CA GLY A 88 3.87 2.57 23.38
C GLY A 88 4.08 3.82 22.50
N GLU A 89 3.38 4.91 22.81
CA GLU A 89 3.37 6.12 21.96
C GLU A 89 4.74 6.80 21.86
N SER A 90 5.50 6.87 22.96
CA SER A 90 6.85 7.45 22.97
C SER A 90 7.81 6.67 22.06
N GLY A 91 7.75 5.33 22.11
CA GLY A 91 8.56 4.47 21.25
C GLY A 91 8.19 4.59 19.78
N ARG A 92 6.88 4.68 19.46
CA ARG A 92 6.41 4.93 18.09
C ARG A 92 6.90 6.26 17.52
N ASN A 93 6.91 7.33 18.34
CA ASN A 93 7.42 8.62 17.90
C ASN A 93 8.92 8.58 17.61
N LYS A 94 9.73 7.89 18.41
CA LYS A 94 11.16 7.66 18.13
C LYS A 94 11.35 6.83 16.85
N GLN A 95 10.57 5.78 16.68
CA GLN A 95 10.61 4.93 15.48
C GLN A 95 10.30 5.74 14.22
N ASN A 96 9.28 6.60 14.25
CA ASN A 96 8.93 7.50 13.16
C ASN A 96 10.06 8.49 12.83
N GLN A 97 10.76 9.02 13.86
CA GLN A 97 11.90 9.90 13.64
C GLN A 97 13.06 9.17 12.94
N ILE A 98 13.39 7.95 13.38
CA ILE A 98 14.44 7.14 12.73
C ILE A 98 14.03 6.84 11.28
N THR A 99 12.77 6.51 11.00
CA THR A 99 12.26 6.30 9.64
C THR A 99 12.46 7.56 8.78
N ARG A 100 12.21 8.75 9.31
CA ARG A 100 12.43 10.02 8.56
C ARG A 100 13.91 10.22 8.22
N TYR A 101 14.83 10.00 9.16
CA TYR A 101 16.27 10.11 8.87
C TYR A 101 16.73 9.09 7.84
N LEU A 102 16.25 7.84 7.95
CA LEU A 102 16.55 6.81 6.97
C LEU A 102 15.98 7.15 5.59
N THR A 103 14.80 7.76 5.54
CA THR A 103 14.19 8.24 4.28
C THR A 103 15.10 9.27 3.60
N ILE A 104 15.69 10.22 4.33
CA ILE A 104 16.61 11.21 3.76
C ILE A 104 17.79 10.52 3.09
N ILE A 105 18.41 9.56 3.77
CA ILE A 105 19.57 8.85 3.26
C ILE A 105 19.19 8.06 2.00
N ILE A 106 18.12 7.27 2.05
CA ILE A 106 17.65 6.47 0.92
C ILE A 106 17.29 7.37 -0.27
N THR A 107 16.59 8.50 -0.02
CA THR A 107 16.20 9.43 -1.08
C THR A 107 17.42 10.06 -1.75
N ALA A 108 18.44 10.44 -0.98
CA ALA A 108 19.66 11.02 -1.54
C ALA A 108 20.35 10.04 -2.51
N PHE A 109 20.48 8.75 -2.13
CA PHE A 109 21.01 7.72 -3.02
C PHE A 109 20.15 7.48 -4.26
N GLN A 110 18.83 7.36 -4.08
CA GLN A 110 17.91 7.14 -5.20
C GLN A 110 17.84 8.34 -6.13
N SER A 111 17.99 9.57 -5.62
CA SER A 111 18.05 10.80 -6.44
C SER A 111 19.26 10.80 -7.37
N VAL A 112 20.43 10.37 -6.90
CA VAL A 112 21.63 10.26 -7.73
C VAL A 112 21.40 9.24 -8.85
N ALA A 113 20.87 8.06 -8.52
CA ALA A 113 20.56 7.02 -9.50
C ALA A 113 19.51 7.49 -10.52
N PHE A 114 18.47 8.18 -10.07
CA PHE A 114 17.44 8.76 -10.95
C PHE A 114 18.02 9.77 -11.93
N LEU A 115 18.84 10.72 -11.46
CA LEU A 115 19.45 11.75 -12.31
C LEU A 115 20.48 11.17 -13.28
N ALA A 116 21.23 10.13 -12.87
CA ALA A 116 22.14 9.42 -13.75
C ALA A 116 21.39 8.70 -14.89
N ASN A 117 20.26 8.04 -14.55
CA ASN A 117 19.40 7.40 -15.52
C ASN A 117 18.73 8.41 -16.47
N LEU A 118 18.23 9.53 -15.93
CA LEU A 118 17.67 10.62 -16.73
C LEU A 118 18.70 11.13 -17.75
N LYS A 119 19.95 11.34 -17.31
CA LYS A 119 21.02 11.80 -18.20
C LYS A 119 21.37 10.78 -19.28
N ALA A 120 21.33 9.49 -18.97
CA ALA A 120 21.67 8.43 -19.91
C ALA A 120 20.58 8.20 -20.99
N GLN A 121 19.32 8.43 -20.65
CA GLN A 121 18.18 8.12 -21.54
C GLN A 121 17.60 9.36 -22.25
N SER A 122 17.95 10.57 -21.84
CA SER A 122 17.44 11.81 -22.44
C SER A 122 18.61 12.65 -22.95
N GLU A 123 19.10 12.30 -24.14
CA GLU A 123 20.06 13.15 -24.86
C GLU A 123 19.36 14.46 -25.30
N GLY A 124 19.79 15.59 -24.70
CA GLY A 124 19.24 16.91 -25.01
C GLY A 124 18.20 17.47 -24.02
N ALA A 125 17.66 16.66 -23.10
CA ALA A 125 16.71 17.17 -22.09
C ALA A 125 17.38 17.96 -20.95
N ILE A 126 18.71 17.92 -20.82
CA ILE A 126 19.44 18.67 -19.81
C ILE A 126 20.06 19.88 -20.46
N SER A 127 19.76 21.08 -19.94
CA SER A 127 20.34 22.35 -20.42
C SER A 127 21.87 22.30 -20.41
N ALA A 128 22.48 22.46 -21.58
CA ALA A 128 23.94 22.47 -21.74
C ALA A 128 24.63 23.65 -21.01
N GLU A 129 23.87 24.68 -20.63
CA GLU A 129 24.38 25.87 -19.94
C GLU A 129 24.71 25.66 -18.46
N MET A 130 24.18 24.60 -17.83
CA MET A 130 24.34 24.34 -16.39
C MET A 130 25.54 23.43 -16.13
N ASN A 131 26.40 23.84 -15.19
CA ASN A 131 27.50 22.97 -14.76
C ASN A 131 26.96 21.63 -14.24
N PRO A 132 27.44 20.46 -14.74
CA PRO A 132 26.91 19.15 -14.37
C PRO A 132 26.94 18.86 -12.87
N MET A 133 27.93 19.37 -12.15
CA MET A 133 28.04 19.20 -10.70
C MET A 133 26.98 19.99 -9.95
N VAL A 134 26.72 21.25 -10.38
CA VAL A 134 25.68 22.10 -9.79
C VAL A 134 24.30 21.49 -10.07
N PHE A 135 24.05 21.04 -11.31
CA PHE A 135 22.82 20.32 -11.67
C PHE A 135 22.56 19.14 -10.75
N MET A 136 23.58 18.28 -10.53
CA MET A 136 23.45 17.10 -9.69
C MET A 136 23.13 17.47 -8.23
N VAL A 137 23.89 18.37 -7.62
CA VAL A 137 23.72 18.76 -6.20
C VAL A 137 22.36 19.42 -5.97
N VAL A 138 21.98 20.38 -6.81
CA VAL A 138 20.71 21.11 -6.68
C VAL A 138 19.53 20.17 -6.83
N ASN A 139 19.53 19.29 -7.84
CA ASN A 139 18.42 18.39 -8.09
C ASN A 139 18.33 17.27 -7.05
N VAL A 140 19.44 16.76 -6.50
CA VAL A 140 19.42 15.82 -5.36
C VAL A 140 18.78 16.48 -4.14
N MET A 141 19.14 17.73 -3.83
CA MET A 141 18.51 18.47 -2.72
C MET A 141 17.01 18.69 -2.96
N LEU A 142 16.62 19.06 -4.18
CA LEU A 142 15.20 19.28 -4.53
C LEU A 142 14.38 17.99 -4.45
N LEU A 143 14.86 16.90 -5.01
CA LEU A 143 14.19 15.58 -4.94
C LEU A 143 14.05 15.11 -3.50
N THR A 144 15.10 15.27 -2.68
CA THR A 144 15.06 14.92 -1.27
C THR A 144 14.03 15.77 -0.51
N THR A 145 14.04 17.07 -0.74
CA THR A 145 13.05 17.99 -0.12
C THR A 145 11.64 17.69 -0.61
N GLY A 146 11.47 17.38 -1.91
CA GLY A 146 10.19 16.97 -2.49
C GLY A 146 9.62 15.72 -1.84
N THR A 147 10.43 14.67 -1.68
CA THR A 147 10.01 13.43 -1.00
C THR A 147 9.64 13.68 0.47
N LEU A 148 10.43 14.48 1.20
CA LEU A 148 10.11 14.85 2.59
C LEU A 148 8.81 15.66 2.68
N PHE A 149 8.57 16.54 1.72
CA PHE A 149 7.32 17.30 1.65
C PHE A 149 6.11 16.39 1.38
N VAL A 150 6.22 15.44 0.46
CA VAL A 150 5.16 14.45 0.20
C VAL A 150 4.90 13.58 1.42
N MET A 151 5.95 13.14 2.11
CA MET A 151 5.83 12.42 3.39
C MET A 151 5.08 13.26 4.43
N TRP A 152 5.46 14.53 4.61
CA TRP A 152 4.80 15.46 5.52
C TRP A 152 3.32 15.67 5.16
N LEU A 153 2.98 15.79 3.86
CA LEU A 153 1.60 15.84 3.39
C LEU A 153 0.82 14.58 3.82
N GLY A 154 1.40 13.39 3.64
CA GLY A 154 0.80 12.13 4.04
C GLY A 154 0.53 12.07 5.55
N GLU A 155 1.47 12.51 6.38
CA GLU A 155 1.28 12.60 7.83
C GLU A 155 0.16 13.59 8.19
N LYS A 156 0.11 14.76 7.54
CA LYS A 156 -0.94 15.76 7.77
C LYS A 156 -2.34 15.29 7.36
N ILE A 157 -2.44 14.51 6.29
CA ILE A 157 -3.69 13.88 5.88
C ILE A 157 -4.11 12.86 6.97
N THR A 158 -3.20 12.06 7.48
CA THR A 158 -3.48 11.08 8.55
C THR A 158 -3.95 11.77 9.82
N ASP A 159 -3.29 12.88 10.24
CA ASP A 159 -3.60 13.58 11.48
C ASP A 159 -4.94 14.36 11.41
N ARG A 160 -5.19 15.06 10.31
CA ARG A 160 -6.30 16.04 10.21
C ARG A 160 -7.36 15.64 9.18
N GLY A 161 -7.06 14.70 8.30
CA GLY A 161 -7.93 14.25 7.22
C GLY A 161 -8.72 13.00 7.54
N LEU A 162 -8.85 12.16 6.53
CA LEU A 162 -9.49 10.85 6.55
C LEU A 162 -8.48 9.80 6.08
N GLY A 163 -8.50 8.63 6.69
CA GLY A 163 -7.72 7.48 6.26
C GLY A 163 -6.22 7.60 6.57
N ASN A 164 -5.46 6.66 6.01
CA ASN A 164 -4.01 6.71 6.01
C ASN A 164 -3.54 7.61 4.85
N GLY A 165 -2.98 8.78 5.16
CA GLY A 165 -2.62 9.77 4.15
C GLY A 165 -1.57 9.29 3.15
N ILE A 166 -0.62 8.46 3.59
CA ILE A 166 0.40 7.88 2.72
C ILE A 166 -0.24 6.97 1.67
N SER A 167 -1.13 6.07 2.12
CA SER A 167 -1.87 5.17 1.23
C SER A 167 -2.78 5.93 0.27
N LEU A 168 -3.40 7.02 0.73
CA LEU A 168 -4.22 7.89 -0.12
C LEU A 168 -3.40 8.61 -1.20
N ILE A 169 -2.21 9.08 -0.89
CA ILE A 169 -1.31 9.71 -1.88
C ILE A 169 -0.94 8.70 -2.98
N ILE A 170 -0.62 7.46 -2.60
CA ILE A 170 -0.31 6.39 -3.56
C ILE A 170 -1.53 6.09 -4.43
N MET A 171 -2.70 5.90 -3.80
CA MET A 171 -3.95 5.62 -4.50
C MET A 171 -4.30 6.71 -5.53
N ILE A 172 -4.17 7.98 -5.16
CA ILE A 172 -4.42 9.11 -6.06
C ILE A 172 -3.40 9.15 -7.22
N GLY A 173 -2.14 8.81 -6.94
CA GLY A 173 -1.13 8.63 -7.99
C GLY A 173 -1.56 7.60 -9.03
N ILE A 174 -2.02 6.44 -8.56
CA ILE A 174 -2.51 5.34 -9.41
C ILE A 174 -3.75 5.78 -10.19
N ILE A 175 -4.80 6.29 -9.52
CA ILE A 175 -6.07 6.70 -10.16
C ILE A 175 -5.84 7.78 -11.21
N ALA A 176 -4.91 8.68 -11.00
CA ALA A 176 -4.63 9.78 -11.91
C ALA A 176 -4.07 9.33 -13.28
N ARG A 177 -3.53 8.13 -13.36
CA ARG A 177 -3.03 7.52 -14.61
C ARG A 177 -4.08 6.68 -15.33
N LEU A 178 -5.09 6.21 -14.62
CA LEU A 178 -6.12 5.33 -15.19
C LEU A 178 -6.85 5.92 -16.42
N PRO A 179 -7.30 7.21 -16.41
CA PRO A 179 -7.97 7.77 -17.57
C PRO A 179 -7.10 7.77 -18.84
N GLN A 180 -5.81 8.13 -18.68
CA GLN A 180 -4.88 8.15 -19.81
C GLN A 180 -4.62 6.74 -20.34
N ALA A 181 -4.35 5.77 -19.46
CA ALA A 181 -4.13 4.38 -19.84
C ALA A 181 -5.36 3.79 -20.56
N MET A 182 -6.56 4.15 -20.10
CA MET A 182 -7.80 3.72 -20.73
C MET A 182 -8.00 4.34 -22.13
N LEU A 183 -7.69 5.62 -22.30
CA LEU A 183 -7.76 6.29 -23.60
C LEU A 183 -6.75 5.70 -24.60
N GLU A 184 -5.53 5.41 -24.17
CA GLU A 184 -4.51 4.75 -24.99
C GLU A 184 -4.96 3.35 -25.44
N GLU A 185 -5.55 2.55 -24.52
CA GLU A 185 -6.07 1.23 -24.88
C GLU A 185 -7.22 1.31 -25.87
N VAL A 186 -8.17 2.24 -25.67
CA VAL A 186 -9.29 2.46 -26.60
C VAL A 186 -8.78 2.86 -27.98
N ALA A 187 -7.80 3.77 -28.08
CA ALA A 187 -7.21 4.17 -29.34
C ALA A 187 -6.53 2.99 -30.05
N ASN A 188 -5.70 2.22 -29.34
CA ASN A 188 -5.02 1.05 -29.88
C ASN A 188 -6.00 -0.02 -30.41
N ARG A 189 -7.12 -0.23 -29.71
CA ARG A 189 -8.13 -1.23 -30.13
C ARG A 189 -9.00 -0.76 -31.29
N LEU A 190 -9.30 0.53 -31.39
CA LEU A 190 -10.07 1.08 -32.51
C LEU A 190 -9.28 1.00 -33.85
N ASP A 191 -7.97 1.25 -33.79
CA ASP A 191 -7.09 1.19 -34.96
C ASP A 191 -6.90 -0.24 -35.45
N ALA A 192 -7.02 -1.25 -34.61
CA ALA A 192 -6.80 -2.68 -34.95
C ALA A 192 -7.97 -3.38 -35.65
N GLY A 193 -9.04 -2.68 -36.03
CA GLY A 193 -10.18 -3.23 -36.80
C GLY A 193 -10.90 -4.40 -36.09
N GLY A 194 -12.01 -4.13 -35.42
CA GLY A 194 -12.78 -5.13 -34.61
C GLY A 194 -12.50 -5.13 -33.11
N GLY A 195 -11.70 -4.19 -32.64
CA GLY A 195 -11.23 -4.10 -31.26
C GLY A 195 -12.30 -3.76 -30.22
N LEU A 196 -13.49 -3.32 -30.60
CA LEU A 196 -14.53 -2.94 -29.63
C LEU A 196 -15.06 -4.14 -28.82
N VAL A 197 -15.14 -5.33 -29.44
CA VAL A 197 -15.53 -6.57 -28.75
C VAL A 197 -14.44 -7.00 -27.76
N ILE A 198 -13.17 -6.88 -28.17
CA ILE A 198 -12.02 -7.21 -27.31
C ILE A 198 -11.96 -6.23 -26.11
N LEU A 199 -12.12 -4.94 -26.36
CA LEU A 199 -12.17 -3.92 -25.32
C LEU A 199 -13.28 -4.20 -24.28
N LEU A 200 -14.47 -4.61 -24.76
CA LEU A 200 -15.58 -4.94 -23.86
C LEU A 200 -15.27 -6.17 -23.02
N LEU A 201 -14.62 -7.20 -23.61
CA LEU A 201 -14.15 -8.37 -22.88
C LEU A 201 -13.11 -7.99 -21.80
N GLU A 202 -12.16 -7.12 -22.13
CA GLU A 202 -11.16 -6.61 -21.20
C GLU A 202 -11.80 -5.90 -20.01
N LEU A 203 -12.79 -5.03 -20.26
CA LEU A 203 -13.50 -4.34 -19.19
C LEU A 203 -14.28 -5.31 -18.30
N ILE A 204 -14.88 -6.38 -18.87
CA ILE A 204 -15.55 -7.42 -18.09
C ILE A 204 -14.55 -8.16 -17.20
N ILE A 205 -13.39 -8.55 -17.76
CA ILE A 205 -12.32 -9.22 -16.99
C ILE A 205 -11.81 -8.30 -15.89
N LEU A 206 -11.55 -7.02 -16.17
CA LEU A 206 -11.14 -6.04 -15.20
C LEU A 206 -12.14 -5.94 -14.03
N LEU A 207 -13.44 -5.87 -14.34
CA LEU A 207 -14.49 -5.85 -13.34
C LEU A 207 -14.48 -7.11 -12.47
N LEU A 208 -14.32 -8.30 -13.07
CA LEU A 208 -14.22 -9.56 -12.33
C LEU A 208 -13.02 -9.58 -11.40
N VAL A 209 -11.87 -9.08 -11.85
CA VAL A 209 -10.65 -8.99 -11.02
C VAL A 209 -10.83 -8.02 -9.86
N ILE A 210 -11.49 -6.88 -10.09
CA ILE A 210 -11.82 -5.92 -9.02
C ILE A 210 -12.75 -6.59 -7.99
N LEU A 211 -13.81 -7.29 -8.43
CA LEU A 211 -14.72 -8.01 -7.54
C LEU A 211 -13.99 -9.09 -6.73
N ALA A 212 -13.09 -9.83 -7.35
CA ALA A 212 -12.26 -10.83 -6.69
C ALA A 212 -11.33 -10.19 -5.64
N ALA A 213 -10.70 -9.05 -5.96
CA ALA A 213 -9.86 -8.31 -5.02
C ALA A 213 -10.66 -7.76 -3.82
N VAL A 214 -11.86 -7.21 -4.07
CA VAL A 214 -12.78 -6.75 -3.01
C VAL A 214 -13.19 -7.93 -2.12
N ALA A 215 -13.56 -9.07 -2.71
CA ALA A 215 -13.92 -10.27 -1.96
C ALA A 215 -12.79 -10.74 -1.06
N LEU A 216 -11.53 -10.73 -1.55
CA LEU A 216 -10.36 -11.11 -0.76
C LEU A 216 -10.13 -10.16 0.43
N VAL A 217 -10.19 -8.85 0.20
CA VAL A 217 -9.95 -7.84 1.25
C VAL A 217 -11.04 -7.87 2.32
N GLN A 218 -12.29 -8.18 1.93
CA GLN A 218 -13.43 -8.27 2.85
C GLN A 218 -13.60 -9.66 3.47
N ALA A 219 -12.89 -10.68 2.99
CA ALA A 219 -13.00 -12.04 3.48
C ALA A 219 -12.60 -12.15 4.96
N VAL A 220 -13.54 -12.64 5.79
CA VAL A 220 -13.36 -12.76 7.24
C VAL A 220 -13.79 -14.14 7.71
N ARG A 221 -12.93 -14.82 8.46
CA ARG A 221 -13.28 -16.02 9.22
C ARG A 221 -13.81 -15.62 10.59
N ARG A 222 -15.01 -16.06 10.95
CA ARG A 222 -15.66 -15.75 12.23
C ARG A 222 -15.48 -16.91 13.20
N ILE A 223 -14.77 -16.68 14.31
CA ILE A 223 -14.66 -17.67 15.41
C ILE A 223 -15.73 -17.33 16.44
N PRO A 224 -16.62 -18.29 16.83
CA PRO A 224 -17.61 -18.03 17.86
C PRO A 224 -16.93 -17.88 19.22
N VAL A 225 -17.23 -16.82 19.94
CA VAL A 225 -16.78 -16.53 21.30
C VAL A 225 -17.99 -16.38 22.20
N GLN A 226 -17.97 -17.00 23.34
CA GLN A 226 -19.02 -16.91 24.35
C GLN A 226 -18.48 -16.18 25.58
N TYR A 227 -19.21 -15.18 26.05
CA TYR A 227 -18.89 -14.47 27.28
C TYR A 227 -19.69 -15.04 28.45
N ALA A 228 -19.05 -15.13 29.62
CA ALA A 228 -19.72 -15.58 30.85
C ALA A 228 -20.89 -14.67 31.21
N LYS A 229 -22.01 -15.26 31.63
CA LYS A 229 -23.16 -14.50 32.13
C LYS A 229 -22.78 -13.82 33.45
N ARG A 230 -22.92 -12.51 33.53
CA ARG A 230 -22.85 -11.78 34.80
C ARG A 230 -24.26 -11.59 35.32
N VAL A 231 -24.49 -11.95 36.56
CA VAL A 231 -25.74 -11.68 37.27
C VAL A 231 -25.56 -10.37 38.01
N VAL A 232 -26.31 -9.33 37.59
CA VAL A 232 -26.35 -8.04 38.29
C VAL A 232 -27.72 -7.92 38.92
N GLY A 233 -27.79 -8.10 40.25
CA GLY A 233 -29.05 -8.25 40.98
C GLY A 233 -29.77 -9.56 40.57
N ASN A 234 -31.06 -9.50 40.31
CA ASN A 234 -31.88 -10.68 39.98
C ASN A 234 -32.05 -10.89 38.46
N LYS A 235 -31.29 -10.14 37.60
CA LYS A 235 -31.37 -10.26 36.14
C LYS A 235 -30.05 -10.78 35.57
N PRO A 236 -30.08 -11.91 34.82
CA PRO A 236 -28.88 -12.37 34.11
C PRO A 236 -28.59 -11.40 32.96
N MET A 237 -27.50 -10.66 33.05
CA MET A 237 -26.96 -9.83 31.95
C MET A 237 -25.76 -10.56 31.33
N GLY A 238 -25.79 -10.70 30.00
CA GLY A 238 -24.67 -11.31 29.25
C GLY A 238 -25.01 -12.73 28.73
N GLY A 239 -24.04 -13.37 28.11
CA GLY A 239 -24.22 -14.67 27.49
C GLY A 239 -24.58 -14.61 26.00
N VAL A 240 -24.38 -13.43 25.37
CA VAL A 240 -24.54 -13.30 23.93
C VAL A 240 -23.34 -13.94 23.23
N ARG A 241 -23.62 -14.79 22.25
CA ARG A 241 -22.58 -15.28 21.34
C ARG A 241 -22.09 -14.13 20.49
N GLN A 242 -20.81 -13.84 20.58
CA GLN A 242 -20.12 -12.89 19.71
C GLN A 242 -19.18 -13.66 18.79
N TYR A 243 -18.76 -13.03 17.70
CA TYR A 243 -17.82 -13.62 16.77
C TYR A 243 -16.56 -12.79 16.74
N LEU A 244 -15.41 -13.45 16.89
CA LEU A 244 -14.10 -12.85 16.64
C LEU A 244 -13.84 -12.87 15.14
N PRO A 245 -13.81 -11.71 14.46
CA PRO A 245 -13.54 -11.67 13.03
C PRO A 245 -12.03 -11.74 12.78
N LEU A 246 -11.57 -12.80 12.11
CA LEU A 246 -10.21 -12.92 11.62
C LEU A 246 -10.20 -12.63 10.11
N LYS A 247 -9.50 -11.59 9.67
CA LYS A 247 -9.36 -11.27 8.25
C LYS A 247 -8.50 -12.33 7.56
N VAL A 248 -8.92 -12.82 6.40
CA VAL A 248 -8.14 -13.76 5.57
C VAL A 248 -6.86 -13.08 5.09
N ASN A 249 -6.98 -11.83 4.65
CA ASN A 249 -5.84 -10.98 4.35
C ASN A 249 -5.59 -10.02 5.51
N ALA A 250 -5.06 -10.52 6.61
CA ALA A 250 -4.73 -9.72 7.79
C ALA A 250 -3.51 -8.81 7.56
N ALA A 251 -2.62 -9.21 6.68
CA ALA A 251 -1.44 -8.45 6.29
C ALA A 251 -1.76 -7.26 5.36
N GLY A 252 -2.96 -7.22 4.77
CA GLY A 252 -3.38 -6.15 3.85
C GLY A 252 -2.55 -6.13 2.57
N VAL A 253 -2.14 -4.96 2.14
CA VAL A 253 -1.33 -4.74 0.91
C VAL A 253 0.17 -4.76 1.17
N MET A 254 0.59 -4.76 2.44
CA MET A 254 2.00 -4.63 2.82
C MET A 254 2.90 -5.72 2.22
N PRO A 255 2.53 -7.03 2.22
CA PRO A 255 3.37 -8.08 1.65
C PRO A 255 3.75 -7.84 0.19
N ILE A 256 2.82 -7.28 -0.60
CA ILE A 256 3.05 -7.02 -2.02
C ILE A 256 4.02 -5.86 -2.19
N ILE A 257 3.88 -4.81 -1.39
CA ILE A 257 4.79 -3.66 -1.40
C ILE A 257 6.20 -4.10 -1.01
N PHE A 258 6.33 -5.00 0.00
CA PHE A 258 7.62 -5.57 0.40
C PHE A 258 8.24 -6.40 -0.71
N ALA A 259 7.47 -7.30 -1.33
CA ALA A 259 7.93 -8.12 -2.45
C ALA A 259 8.41 -7.25 -3.62
N GLN A 260 7.64 -6.20 -3.95
CA GLN A 260 7.99 -5.24 -4.99
C GLN A 260 9.30 -4.49 -4.68
N ALA A 261 9.46 -3.99 -3.45
CA ALA A 261 10.67 -3.29 -3.03
C ALA A 261 11.89 -4.21 -3.09
N LEU A 262 11.74 -5.49 -2.72
CA LEU A 262 12.81 -6.46 -2.79
C LEU A 262 13.17 -6.84 -4.23
N MET A 263 12.17 -6.93 -5.12
CA MET A 263 12.40 -7.20 -6.55
C MET A 263 13.17 -6.08 -7.26
N PHE A 264 13.11 -4.86 -6.72
CA PHE A 264 13.86 -3.72 -7.27
C PHE A 264 15.37 -3.82 -7.01
N ILE A 265 15.79 -4.49 -5.92
CA ILE A 265 17.20 -4.58 -5.50
C ILE A 265 18.07 -5.35 -6.51
N PRO A 266 17.70 -6.56 -6.99
CA PRO A 266 18.52 -7.29 -7.95
C PRO A 266 18.73 -6.54 -9.26
N GLY A 267 17.67 -5.89 -9.78
CA GLY A 267 17.75 -5.10 -11.01
C GLY A 267 18.70 -3.90 -10.89
N THR A 268 18.65 -3.16 -9.78
CA THR A 268 19.54 -2.02 -9.55
C THR A 268 20.98 -2.44 -9.29
N LEU A 269 21.20 -3.51 -8.52
CA LEU A 269 22.55 -4.02 -8.27
C LEU A 269 23.19 -4.57 -9.55
N ALA A 270 22.44 -5.36 -10.33
CA ALA A 270 22.94 -5.90 -11.59
C ALA A 270 23.30 -4.79 -12.57
N GLY A 271 22.54 -3.69 -12.63
CA GLY A 271 22.86 -2.51 -13.44
C GLY A 271 24.16 -1.81 -13.06
N LEU A 272 24.62 -1.92 -11.81
CA LEU A 272 25.92 -1.39 -11.37
C LEU A 272 27.11 -2.25 -11.81
N PHE A 273 26.89 -3.53 -12.13
CA PHE A 273 27.93 -4.50 -12.50
C PHE A 273 27.91 -4.90 -13.98
N THR A 274 27.09 -4.24 -14.82
CA THR A 274 26.89 -4.59 -16.25
C THR A 274 28.16 -4.52 -17.08
N ASP A 275 29.16 -3.75 -16.68
CA ASP A 275 30.44 -3.62 -17.43
C ASP A 275 31.38 -4.81 -17.26
N SER A 276 31.07 -5.81 -16.45
CA SER A 276 32.06 -6.80 -16.03
C SER A 276 31.74 -8.28 -16.28
N SER A 277 30.51 -8.69 -16.65
CA SER A 277 30.24 -10.12 -16.98
C SER A 277 28.92 -10.38 -17.69
N ASP A 278 28.89 -11.37 -18.61
CA ASP A 278 27.67 -11.86 -19.30
C ASP A 278 26.60 -12.34 -18.32
N SER A 279 27.00 -12.84 -17.15
CA SER A 279 26.08 -13.30 -16.10
C SER A 279 25.27 -12.15 -15.47
N ALA A 280 25.89 -10.96 -15.30
CA ALA A 280 25.20 -9.78 -14.79
C ALA A 280 24.12 -9.29 -15.78
N ASN A 281 24.41 -9.33 -17.07
CA ASN A 281 23.45 -8.99 -18.13
C ASN A 281 22.24 -9.94 -18.12
N THR A 282 22.46 -11.25 -17.97
CA THR A 282 21.38 -12.25 -17.90
C THR A 282 20.47 -12.02 -16.69
N ILE A 283 21.03 -11.73 -15.52
CA ILE A 283 20.27 -11.42 -14.31
C ILE A 283 19.48 -10.11 -14.48
N THR A 284 20.11 -9.06 -15.03
CA THR A 284 19.45 -7.77 -15.27
C THR A 284 18.23 -7.94 -16.19
N VAL A 285 18.39 -8.66 -17.29
CA VAL A 285 17.29 -8.92 -18.23
C VAL A 285 16.19 -9.75 -17.57
N ALA A 286 16.54 -10.81 -16.83
CA ALA A 286 15.55 -11.67 -16.16
C ALA A 286 14.72 -10.97 -15.07
N PHE A 287 15.28 -9.97 -14.39
CA PHE A 287 14.57 -9.23 -13.33
C PHE A 287 13.95 -7.91 -13.82
N ASN A 288 14.35 -7.39 -14.97
CA ASN A 288 13.71 -6.21 -15.58
C ASN A 288 12.52 -6.56 -16.47
N ASP A 289 12.45 -7.80 -16.97
CA ASP A 289 11.32 -8.27 -17.79
C ASP A 289 10.17 -8.72 -16.89
N ILE A 290 9.16 -7.83 -16.75
CA ILE A 290 7.96 -8.08 -15.94
C ILE A 290 7.10 -9.21 -16.55
N THR A 291 7.19 -9.46 -17.84
CA THR A 291 6.47 -10.56 -18.50
C THR A 291 7.16 -11.90 -18.32
N GLY A 292 8.43 -11.89 -17.95
CA GLY A 292 9.27 -13.08 -17.78
C GLY A 292 8.76 -14.01 -16.67
N LEU A 293 8.83 -15.32 -16.94
CA LEU A 293 8.45 -16.35 -15.97
C LEU A 293 9.26 -16.25 -14.68
N THR A 294 10.57 -15.98 -14.79
CA THR A 294 11.49 -15.86 -13.63
C THR A 294 11.07 -14.73 -12.70
N TYR A 295 10.74 -13.56 -13.26
CA TYR A 295 10.24 -12.42 -12.51
C TYR A 295 8.95 -12.78 -11.76
N ASN A 296 7.96 -13.28 -12.48
CA ASN A 296 6.62 -13.55 -11.95
C ASN A 296 6.61 -14.66 -10.90
N LEU A 297 7.40 -15.71 -11.11
CA LEU A 297 7.51 -16.82 -10.14
C LEU A 297 8.20 -16.35 -8.86
N THR A 298 9.31 -15.63 -8.98
CA THR A 298 10.04 -15.07 -7.82
C THR A 298 9.15 -14.09 -7.06
N PHE A 299 8.44 -13.20 -7.77
CA PHE A 299 7.53 -12.23 -7.18
C PHE A 299 6.38 -12.91 -6.43
N GLY A 300 5.75 -13.93 -7.04
CA GLY A 300 4.69 -14.72 -6.40
C GLY A 300 5.15 -15.44 -5.13
N VAL A 301 6.32 -16.08 -5.17
CA VAL A 301 6.92 -16.74 -3.99
C VAL A 301 7.21 -15.74 -2.88
N LEU A 302 7.78 -14.59 -3.22
CA LEU A 302 8.06 -13.52 -2.24
C LEU A 302 6.77 -13.00 -1.59
N ILE A 303 5.69 -12.82 -2.37
CA ILE A 303 4.38 -12.40 -1.82
C ILE A 303 3.87 -13.42 -0.81
N VAL A 304 3.90 -14.71 -1.13
CA VAL A 304 3.47 -15.77 -0.21
C VAL A 304 4.30 -15.73 1.07
N LEU A 305 5.63 -15.69 0.94
CA LEU A 305 6.56 -15.65 2.07
C LEU A 305 6.31 -14.42 2.96
N PHE A 306 6.22 -13.23 2.37
CA PHE A 306 5.96 -12.00 3.13
C PHE A 306 4.55 -11.96 3.72
N THR A 307 3.55 -12.58 3.10
CA THR A 307 2.20 -12.66 3.68
C THR A 307 2.22 -13.46 4.97
N TYR A 308 2.88 -14.62 5.00
CA TYR A 308 3.05 -15.39 6.22
C TYR A 308 3.84 -14.63 7.28
N PHE A 309 4.98 -14.08 6.87
CA PHE A 309 5.84 -13.31 7.76
C PHE A 309 5.08 -12.12 8.40
N TYR A 310 4.41 -11.32 7.59
CA TYR A 310 3.71 -10.13 8.06
C TYR A 310 2.48 -10.49 8.91
N THR A 311 1.77 -11.56 8.58
CA THR A 311 0.65 -12.06 9.38
C THR A 311 1.12 -12.48 10.77
N ALA A 312 2.22 -13.22 10.86
CA ALA A 312 2.81 -13.67 12.12
C ALA A 312 3.27 -12.50 13.02
N VAL A 313 3.72 -11.40 12.41
CA VAL A 313 4.15 -10.18 13.14
C VAL A 313 2.98 -9.33 13.60
N THR A 314 1.97 -9.18 12.74
CA THR A 314 0.84 -8.26 13.00
C THR A 314 -0.15 -8.84 13.98
N ILE A 315 -0.38 -10.15 13.94
CA ILE A 315 -1.33 -10.83 14.80
C ILE A 315 -0.58 -11.63 15.85
N ASN A 316 -0.84 -11.30 17.11
CA ASN A 316 -0.30 -12.04 18.25
C ASN A 316 -1.42 -12.91 18.88
N PRO A 317 -1.48 -14.23 18.58
CA PRO A 317 -2.52 -15.09 19.09
C PRO A 317 -2.55 -15.19 20.61
N THR A 318 -1.40 -15.11 21.27
CA THR A 318 -1.31 -15.18 22.74
C THR A 318 -1.94 -13.96 23.39
N GLN A 319 -1.70 -12.76 22.84
CA GLN A 319 -2.30 -11.53 23.36
C GLN A 319 -3.82 -11.53 23.19
N ILE A 320 -4.32 -12.00 22.02
CA ILE A 320 -5.77 -12.13 21.76
C ILE A 320 -6.42 -13.10 22.75
N ALA A 321 -5.79 -14.26 23.01
CA ALA A 321 -6.29 -15.23 23.94
C ALA A 321 -6.30 -14.72 25.40
N ASP A 322 -5.28 -13.98 25.80
CA ASP A 322 -5.21 -13.34 27.12
C ASP A 322 -6.25 -12.24 27.30
N ASP A 323 -6.48 -11.43 26.28
CA ASP A 323 -7.52 -10.40 26.30
C ASP A 323 -8.93 -11.01 26.36
N LEU A 324 -9.18 -12.09 25.62
CA LEU A 324 -10.42 -12.86 25.72
C LEU A 324 -10.60 -13.39 27.15
N LYS A 325 -9.58 -14.00 27.73
CA LYS A 325 -9.62 -14.54 29.08
C LYS A 325 -9.89 -13.46 30.13
N ARG A 326 -9.21 -12.31 30.03
CA ARG A 326 -9.42 -11.16 30.94
C ARG A 326 -10.84 -10.61 30.87
N ASN A 327 -11.44 -10.61 29.70
CA ASN A 327 -12.81 -10.15 29.48
C ASN A 327 -13.87 -11.22 29.78
N GLY A 328 -13.48 -12.42 30.28
CA GLY A 328 -14.39 -13.53 30.57
C GLY A 328 -14.98 -14.20 29.31
N GLY A 329 -14.32 -14.03 28.16
CA GLY A 329 -14.67 -14.68 26.90
C GLY A 329 -13.92 -16.01 26.75
N PHE A 330 -14.56 -16.98 26.13
CA PHE A 330 -13.95 -18.27 25.79
C PHE A 330 -14.50 -18.80 24.47
N VAL A 331 -13.70 -19.60 23.78
CA VAL A 331 -14.13 -20.32 22.57
C VAL A 331 -14.80 -21.62 23.02
N PRO A 332 -16.06 -21.89 22.61
CA PRO A 332 -16.74 -23.11 23.00
C PRO A 332 -15.94 -24.37 22.61
N GLY A 333 -15.71 -25.26 23.60
CA GLY A 333 -14.96 -26.49 23.41
C GLY A 333 -13.44 -26.37 23.58
N ILE A 334 -12.90 -25.20 23.87
CA ILE A 334 -11.46 -24.96 24.03
C ILE A 334 -11.20 -24.26 25.37
N ARG A 335 -10.16 -24.71 26.10
CA ARG A 335 -9.79 -24.09 27.39
C ARG A 335 -9.24 -22.68 27.20
N PRO A 336 -9.68 -21.70 28.04
CA PRO A 336 -9.14 -20.35 27.98
C PRO A 336 -7.64 -20.30 28.30
N GLY A 337 -6.89 -19.51 27.52
CA GLY A 337 -5.45 -19.34 27.68
C GLY A 337 -4.67 -19.97 26.52
N LYS A 338 -3.63 -20.77 26.80
CA LYS A 338 -2.72 -21.31 25.79
C LYS A 338 -3.41 -22.12 24.70
N GLU A 339 -4.34 -23.00 25.06
CA GLU A 339 -5.08 -23.80 24.06
C GLU A 339 -5.90 -22.91 23.10
N THR A 340 -6.47 -21.80 23.60
CA THR A 340 -7.16 -20.82 22.76
C THR A 340 -6.18 -20.08 21.84
N ALA A 341 -4.97 -19.75 22.31
CA ALA A 341 -3.94 -19.14 21.47
C ALA A 341 -3.49 -20.08 20.35
N ASP A 342 -3.22 -21.36 20.69
CA ASP A 342 -2.82 -22.39 19.73
C ASP A 342 -3.91 -22.63 18.67
N HIS A 343 -5.19 -22.63 19.08
CA HIS A 343 -6.32 -22.74 18.12
C HIS A 343 -6.41 -21.52 17.18
N ILE A 344 -6.26 -20.30 17.72
CA ILE A 344 -6.28 -19.08 16.88
C ILE A 344 -5.12 -19.12 15.88
N ASP A 345 -3.94 -19.53 16.33
CA ASP A 345 -2.75 -19.65 15.46
C ASP A 345 -2.95 -20.69 14.35
N GLU A 346 -3.50 -21.85 14.67
CA GLU A 346 -3.84 -22.88 13.69
C GLU A 346 -4.86 -22.36 12.65
N VAL A 347 -5.92 -21.70 13.09
CA VAL A 347 -6.93 -21.12 12.19
C VAL A 347 -6.29 -20.05 11.31
N MET A 348 -5.45 -19.16 11.88
CA MET A 348 -4.75 -18.12 11.13
C MET A 348 -3.84 -18.70 10.07
N SER A 349 -3.02 -19.70 10.42
CA SER A 349 -2.12 -20.37 9.47
C SER A 349 -2.89 -21.00 8.30
N ARG A 350 -4.03 -21.65 8.58
CA ARG A 350 -4.87 -22.27 7.56
C ARG A 350 -5.55 -21.27 6.62
N ILE A 351 -5.98 -20.10 7.11
CA ILE A 351 -6.62 -19.09 6.27
C ILE A 351 -5.60 -18.21 5.52
N THR A 352 -4.38 -18.05 6.05
CA THR A 352 -3.32 -17.28 5.41
C THR A 352 -2.84 -17.94 4.12
N PHE A 353 -2.78 -19.25 4.03
CA PHE A 353 -2.35 -19.95 2.83
C PHE A 353 -3.19 -19.62 1.59
N PRO A 354 -4.51 -19.89 1.55
CA PRO A 354 -5.34 -19.54 0.40
C PRO A 354 -5.34 -18.02 0.15
N GLY A 355 -5.28 -17.18 1.20
CA GLY A 355 -5.18 -15.75 1.08
C GLY A 355 -3.90 -15.30 0.37
N SER A 356 -2.75 -15.86 0.74
CA SER A 356 -1.46 -15.53 0.14
C SER A 356 -1.34 -15.98 -1.32
N VAL A 357 -1.84 -17.18 -1.64
CA VAL A 357 -1.88 -17.69 -3.02
C VAL A 357 -2.76 -16.80 -3.90
N PHE A 358 -3.93 -16.41 -3.40
CA PHE A 358 -4.84 -15.54 -4.13
C PHE A 358 -4.24 -14.14 -4.35
N LEU A 359 -3.55 -13.60 -3.34
CA LEU A 359 -2.78 -12.35 -3.47
C LEU A 359 -1.69 -12.46 -4.55
N ALA A 360 -0.94 -13.57 -4.56
CA ALA A 360 0.10 -13.81 -5.55
C ALA A 360 -0.48 -13.91 -6.96
N ILE A 361 -1.61 -14.60 -7.13
CA ILE A 361 -2.30 -14.68 -8.44
C ILE A 361 -2.71 -13.29 -8.93
N ILE A 362 -3.38 -12.47 -8.09
CA ILE A 362 -3.78 -11.11 -8.49
C ILE A 362 -2.55 -10.25 -8.80
N ALA A 363 -1.46 -10.42 -8.06
CA ALA A 363 -0.24 -9.65 -8.27
C ALA A 363 0.47 -9.95 -9.60
N VAL A 364 0.34 -11.19 -10.11
CA VAL A 364 0.94 -11.64 -11.37
C VAL A 364 0.02 -11.39 -12.58
N LEU A 365 -1.28 -11.12 -12.38
CA LEU A 365 -2.24 -10.88 -13.48
C LEU A 365 -1.79 -9.85 -14.52
N PRO A 366 -1.13 -8.73 -14.20
CA PRO A 366 -0.65 -7.77 -15.19
C PRO A 366 0.25 -8.40 -16.25
N ALA A 367 1.15 -9.30 -15.84
CA ALA A 367 2.01 -10.03 -16.78
C ALA A 367 1.19 -10.90 -17.75
N GLY A 368 0.17 -11.58 -17.22
CA GLY A 368 -0.79 -12.32 -18.05
C GLY A 368 -1.54 -11.41 -19.03
N ALA A 369 -1.98 -10.23 -18.60
CA ALA A 369 -2.69 -9.26 -19.44
C ALA A 369 -1.81 -8.77 -20.62
N MET A 370 -0.52 -8.51 -20.35
CA MET A 370 0.44 -8.11 -21.40
C MET A 370 0.64 -9.19 -22.47
N LEU A 371 0.54 -10.49 -22.12
CA LEU A 371 0.60 -11.59 -23.09
C LEU A 371 -0.60 -11.58 -24.08
N PHE A 372 -1.71 -10.96 -23.72
CA PHE A 372 -2.89 -10.76 -24.57
C PHE A 372 -2.84 -9.45 -25.38
N ASN A 373 -1.66 -8.85 -25.53
CA ASN A 373 -1.44 -7.59 -26.25
C ASN A 373 -2.27 -6.41 -25.68
N ILE A 374 -2.50 -6.39 -24.38
CA ILE A 374 -3.04 -5.22 -23.68
C ILE A 374 -1.89 -4.23 -23.48
N SER A 375 -2.13 -2.93 -23.66
CA SER A 375 -1.11 -1.91 -23.45
C SER A 375 -0.50 -2.02 -22.06
N THR A 376 0.80 -1.85 -21.94
CA THR A 376 1.55 -2.00 -20.68
C THR A 376 0.96 -1.14 -19.56
N GLN A 377 0.58 0.10 -19.88
CA GLN A 377 -0.02 1.00 -18.88
C GLN A 377 -1.38 0.52 -18.38
N PHE A 378 -2.24 0.02 -19.26
CA PHE A 378 -3.56 -0.48 -18.88
C PHE A 378 -3.47 -1.84 -18.19
N ALA A 379 -2.52 -2.70 -18.59
CA ALA A 379 -2.28 -4.00 -17.96
C ALA A 379 -1.98 -3.90 -16.46
N TYR A 380 -1.28 -2.85 -16.00
CA TYR A 380 -1.03 -2.62 -14.57
C TYR A 380 -2.30 -2.40 -13.73
N PHE A 381 -3.43 -2.05 -14.36
CA PHE A 381 -4.72 -1.93 -13.67
C PHE A 381 -5.50 -3.24 -13.60
N PHE A 382 -5.12 -4.28 -14.37
CA PHE A 382 -5.73 -5.61 -14.29
C PHE A 382 -5.36 -6.38 -13.03
N GLY A 383 -4.46 -5.88 -12.23
CA GLY A 383 -4.02 -6.58 -11.01
C GLY A 383 -2.81 -5.91 -10.40
N GLY A 384 -1.93 -6.74 -9.86
CA GLY A 384 -0.69 -6.29 -9.26
C GLY A 384 -0.90 -5.43 -8.00
N THR A 385 0.14 -4.71 -7.66
CA THR A 385 0.16 -3.82 -6.49
C THR A 385 -0.82 -2.66 -6.62
N SER A 386 -0.98 -2.10 -7.82
CA SER A 386 -1.81 -0.91 -8.06
C SER A 386 -3.29 -1.15 -7.76
N LEU A 387 -3.86 -2.23 -8.28
CA LEU A 387 -5.26 -2.58 -8.05
C LEU A 387 -5.52 -2.92 -6.58
N LEU A 388 -4.65 -3.72 -5.97
CA LEU A 388 -4.81 -4.13 -4.57
C LEU A 388 -4.67 -2.96 -3.60
N ILE A 389 -3.75 -2.03 -3.86
CA ILE A 389 -3.62 -0.80 -3.07
C ILE A 389 -4.88 0.06 -3.24
N MET A 390 -5.35 0.24 -4.47
CA MET A 390 -6.55 1.03 -4.73
C MET A 390 -7.77 0.47 -3.99
N VAL A 391 -8.04 -0.83 -4.11
CA VAL A 391 -9.16 -1.50 -3.44
C VAL A 391 -9.02 -1.44 -1.91
N GLY A 392 -7.82 -1.76 -1.39
CA GLY A 392 -7.56 -1.76 0.05
C GLY A 392 -7.75 -0.38 0.68
N VAL A 393 -7.19 0.66 0.06
CA VAL A 393 -7.27 2.03 0.58
C VAL A 393 -8.70 2.58 0.49
N VAL A 394 -9.43 2.30 -0.60
CA VAL A 394 -10.84 2.71 -0.73
C VAL A 394 -11.69 2.07 0.37
N LEU A 395 -11.55 0.76 0.61
CA LEU A 395 -12.31 0.05 1.63
C LEU A 395 -11.96 0.54 3.04
N ASP A 396 -10.67 0.72 3.36
CA ASP A 396 -10.25 1.26 4.66
C ASP A 396 -10.77 2.69 4.88
N THR A 397 -10.75 3.52 3.86
CA THR A 397 -11.27 4.90 3.92
C THR A 397 -12.78 4.91 4.12
N LEU A 398 -13.53 4.04 3.43
CA LEU A 398 -14.99 3.90 3.61
C LEU A 398 -15.32 3.45 5.03
N GLN A 399 -14.63 2.45 5.58
CA GLN A 399 -14.83 1.99 6.96
C GLN A 399 -14.59 3.12 7.98
N GLN A 400 -13.57 3.95 7.75
CA GLN A 400 -13.31 5.09 8.63
C GLN A 400 -14.38 6.18 8.51
N ILE A 401 -14.89 6.45 7.31
CA ILE A 401 -16.00 7.39 7.09
C ILE A 401 -17.26 6.89 7.82
N GLU A 402 -17.61 5.62 7.66
CA GLU A 402 -18.75 5.01 8.34
C GLU A 402 -18.63 5.10 9.87
N SER A 403 -17.44 4.77 10.40
CA SER A 403 -17.14 4.87 11.83
C SER A 403 -17.32 6.30 12.36
N HIS A 404 -16.81 7.30 11.64
CA HIS A 404 -16.97 8.71 12.02
C HIS A 404 -18.43 9.20 11.94
N LEU A 405 -19.18 8.73 10.94
CA LEU A 405 -20.61 9.07 10.81
C LEU A 405 -21.43 8.46 11.95
N LEU A 406 -21.14 7.22 12.33
CA LEU A 406 -21.79 6.56 13.46
C LEU A 406 -21.50 7.31 14.77
N MET A 407 -20.25 7.64 15.06
CA MET A 407 -19.90 8.42 16.26
C MET A 407 -20.63 9.76 16.31
N LYS A 408 -20.71 10.48 15.20
CA LYS A 408 -21.40 11.77 15.14
C LYS A 408 -22.93 11.64 15.32
N ARG A 409 -23.54 10.54 14.88
CA ARG A 409 -24.94 10.23 15.16
C ARG A 409 -25.20 10.00 16.65
N TYR A 410 -24.30 9.26 17.33
CA TYR A 410 -24.42 9.03 18.77
C TYR A 410 -24.24 10.32 19.57
N ASP A 411 -23.28 11.17 19.23
CA ASP A 411 -23.11 12.49 19.87
C ASP A 411 -24.32 13.41 19.67
N GLY A 412 -24.98 13.34 18.51
CA GLY A 412 -26.21 14.07 18.23
C GLY A 412 -27.38 13.61 19.10
N LEU A 413 -27.51 12.30 19.35
CA LEU A 413 -28.56 11.73 20.21
C LEU A 413 -28.33 12.09 21.70
N LEU A 414 -27.07 12.14 22.14
CA LEU A 414 -26.71 12.56 23.51
C LEU A 414 -26.95 14.06 23.74
N LYS A 415 -26.67 14.91 22.75
CA LYS A 415 -26.87 16.37 22.85
C LYS A 415 -28.33 16.78 22.75
N THR A 416 -29.19 16.04 22.08
CA THR A 416 -30.62 16.33 21.95
C THR A 416 -31.48 15.87 23.14
N GLY A 417 -30.86 15.28 24.19
CA GLY A 417 -31.50 15.07 25.50
C GLY A 417 -32.77 14.20 25.48
N ARG A 418 -33.00 13.37 24.46
CA ARG A 418 -34.21 12.54 24.32
C ARG A 418 -34.09 11.11 24.84
N LEU A 419 -33.21 10.86 25.79
CA LEU A 419 -33.38 9.74 26.69
C LEU A 419 -34.22 10.24 27.89
N LYS A 420 -35.54 10.37 27.72
CA LYS A 420 -36.46 10.39 28.83
C LYS A 420 -36.29 9.06 29.56
N GLY A 421 -35.43 9.04 30.55
CA GLY A 421 -35.42 8.02 31.57
C GLY A 421 -36.86 7.96 32.11
N ARG A 422 -37.41 6.77 32.21
CA ARG A 422 -38.69 6.47 32.85
C ARG A 422 -38.55 6.85 34.32
N SER A 423 -38.68 8.16 34.61
CA SER A 423 -38.74 8.65 36.00
C SER A 423 -40.02 8.13 36.62
N SER A 424 -39.88 7.24 37.57
CA SER A 424 -40.71 6.97 38.73
C SER A 424 -42.12 7.58 38.72
N VAL A 425 -43.09 6.77 38.33
CA VAL A 425 -44.41 6.83 38.95
C VAL A 425 -44.28 6.11 40.28
N GLY A 426 -44.28 6.85 41.35
CA GLY A 426 -44.16 6.29 42.69
C GLY A 426 -44.15 7.37 43.75
N GLY A 427 -45.33 7.92 44.06
CA GLY A 427 -45.43 8.85 45.16
C GLY A 427 -46.80 9.49 45.20
N ALA A 428 -47.82 8.72 45.52
CA ALA A 428 -49.03 9.24 46.14
C ALA A 428 -49.72 8.08 46.87
N GLY A 429 -49.74 8.12 48.18
CA GLY A 429 -50.40 7.20 49.07
C GLY A 429 -49.81 7.26 50.43
#